data_196d39a1a871f51939febe9b82249e47
#
_entry.id   196d39a1a871f51939febe9b82249e47
#
_cell.length_a   1.000
_cell.length_b   1.000
_cell.length_c   1.000
_cell.angle_alpha   90.00
_cell.angle_beta   90.00
_cell.angle_gamma   90.00
#
_symmetry.space_group_name_H-M   'P 1'
#
loop_
_entity.id
_entity.type
_entity.pdbx_description
1 polymer ?
#
loop_
_entity_poly.entity_id
_entity_poly.type
_entity_poly.pdbx_seq_one_letter_code
_entity_poly.pdbx_strand_id
1 'polypeptide(L)'
;MKVCLSALMLLASAFSVFAGQVPDAAEKPDIAISHRDRFYTSDQFSNTVSVIDPIDNKLLGVLKLGDPTPANLSPLYRGQLLVHGMGFSPDHRTLAVISVGSNSVSFVDTATNVVKHVAYVGRSPHEAFFTPSGSEV
;
A
#
# COMPACT_ATOMS: atom_id res chain seq x y z
N MET A 1 63.57 0.93 -37.04
CA MET A 1 62.15 0.57 -37.04
C MET A 1 61.53 1.00 -35.69
N LYS A 2 60.75 2.06 -35.68
CA LYS A 2 60.04 2.52 -34.44
C LYS A 2 58.60 2.05 -34.56
N VAL A 3 58.16 1.20 -33.65
CA VAL A 3 56.80 0.73 -33.57
C VAL A 3 56.05 1.71 -32.66
N CYS A 4 55.11 2.50 -33.22
CA CYS A 4 54.18 3.30 -32.46
C CYS A 4 53.03 2.43 -31.96
N LEU A 5 52.95 2.25 -30.65
CA LEU A 5 51.83 1.60 -29.97
C LEU A 5 50.75 2.66 -29.71
N SER A 6 49.70 2.67 -30.49
CA SER A 6 48.54 3.53 -30.28
C SER A 6 47.63 2.87 -29.23
N ALA A 7 47.59 3.42 -28.04
CA ALA A 7 46.68 3.02 -27.01
C ALA A 7 45.27 3.60 -27.32
N LEU A 8 44.32 2.73 -27.65
CA LEU A 8 42.92 3.05 -27.84
C LEU A 8 42.24 3.08 -26.45
N MET A 9 42.02 4.28 -25.92
CA MET A 9 41.20 4.43 -24.70
C MET A 9 39.71 4.23 -25.07
N LEU A 10 39.15 3.10 -24.62
CA LEU A 10 37.71 2.91 -24.62
C LEU A 10 37.12 3.73 -23.46
N LEU A 11 36.46 4.84 -23.77
CA LEU A 11 35.58 5.52 -22.81
C LEU A 11 34.30 4.67 -22.65
N ALA A 12 34.25 3.88 -21.59
CA ALA A 12 33.00 3.26 -21.17
C ALA A 12 32.13 4.36 -20.51
N SER A 13 31.18 4.91 -21.26
CA SER A 13 30.12 5.73 -20.68
C SER A 13 29.20 4.82 -19.84
N ALA A 14 29.33 4.89 -18.53
CA ALA A 14 28.39 4.27 -17.62
C ALA A 14 27.06 5.02 -17.71
N PHE A 15 26.14 4.50 -18.51
CA PHE A 15 24.75 4.91 -18.42
C PHE A 15 24.21 4.35 -17.11
N SER A 16 23.81 5.23 -16.19
CA SER A 16 23.03 4.85 -15.02
C SER A 16 21.69 4.33 -15.52
N VAL A 17 21.52 3.02 -15.55
CA VAL A 17 20.23 2.41 -15.81
C VAL A 17 19.43 2.60 -14.53
N PHE A 18 18.51 3.55 -14.53
CA PHE A 18 17.50 3.60 -13.49
C PHE A 18 16.58 2.39 -13.68
N ALA A 19 16.76 1.38 -12.84
CA ALA A 19 15.84 0.26 -12.75
C ALA A 19 14.59 0.73 -12.02
N GLY A 20 13.56 1.04 -12.77
CA GLY A 20 12.27 1.45 -12.26
C GLY A 20 11.52 2.26 -13.31
N GLN A 21 10.23 2.01 -13.40
CA GLN A 21 9.35 2.87 -14.15
C GLN A 21 9.18 4.17 -13.34
N VAL A 22 9.87 5.22 -13.73
CA VAL A 22 9.58 6.55 -13.20
C VAL A 22 8.31 6.99 -13.93
N PRO A 23 7.16 7.09 -13.26
CA PRO A 23 6.00 7.74 -13.87
C PRO A 23 6.42 9.15 -14.27
N ASP A 24 5.93 9.63 -15.40
CA ASP A 24 6.10 11.02 -15.78
C ASP A 24 5.62 11.87 -14.61
N ALA A 25 6.53 12.55 -13.94
CA ALA A 25 6.17 13.42 -12.85
C ALA A 25 5.24 14.49 -13.41
N ALA A 26 4.04 14.59 -12.88
CA ALA A 26 3.18 15.71 -13.17
C ALA A 26 3.96 16.98 -12.80
N GLU A 27 4.22 17.84 -13.77
CA GLU A 27 5.01 19.06 -13.57
C GLU A 27 4.41 19.96 -12.48
N LYS A 28 3.10 19.86 -12.28
CA LYS A 28 2.34 20.56 -11.24
C LYS A 28 1.22 19.64 -10.75
N PRO A 29 1.29 19.11 -9.53
CA PRO A 29 0.16 18.40 -8.95
C PRO A 29 -1.02 19.36 -8.79
N ASP A 30 -2.23 18.94 -9.16
CA ASP A 30 -3.45 19.72 -9.02
C ASP A 30 -3.76 20.09 -7.57
N ILE A 31 -3.30 19.26 -6.64
CA ILE A 31 -3.45 19.45 -5.19
C ILE A 31 -2.07 19.31 -4.55
N ALA A 32 -1.66 20.34 -3.81
CA ALA A 32 -0.40 20.29 -3.07
C ALA A 32 -0.48 19.25 -1.94
N ILE A 33 0.51 18.37 -1.87
CA ILE A 33 0.65 17.42 -0.76
C ILE A 33 0.98 18.19 0.51
N SER A 34 0.40 17.78 1.63
CA SER A 34 0.61 18.38 2.95
C SER A 34 1.03 17.34 3.99
N HIS A 35 1.64 17.79 5.10
CA HIS A 35 1.92 16.90 6.24
C HIS A 35 0.67 16.34 6.94
N ARG A 36 -0.53 16.73 6.51
CA ARG A 36 -1.79 16.13 6.96
C ARG A 36 -2.18 14.93 6.12
N ASP A 37 -1.62 14.82 4.92
CA ASP A 37 -1.90 13.71 4.03
C ASP A 37 -1.30 12.43 4.60
N ARG A 38 -1.94 11.32 4.30
CA ARG A 38 -1.52 9.99 4.72
C ARG A 38 -1.55 9.05 3.53
N PHE A 39 -0.46 8.32 3.38
CA PHE A 39 -0.39 7.21 2.47
C PHE A 39 -0.48 5.90 3.26
N TYR A 40 -1.38 5.02 2.86
CA TYR A 40 -1.60 3.74 3.49
C TYR A 40 -1.17 2.63 2.54
N THR A 41 -0.40 1.66 3.04
CA THR A 41 0.00 0.47 2.29
C THR A 41 -0.47 -0.79 2.98
N SER A 42 -1.03 -1.72 2.19
CA SER A 42 -1.35 -3.06 2.68
C SER A 42 -0.11 -3.94 2.69
N ASP A 43 0.27 -4.40 3.87
CA ASP A 43 1.46 -5.23 4.07
C ASP A 43 1.00 -6.68 4.19
N GLN A 44 0.82 -7.32 3.05
CA GLN A 44 0.08 -8.58 2.89
C GLN A 44 0.54 -9.70 3.83
N PHE A 45 1.84 -9.91 3.93
CA PHE A 45 2.40 -11.02 4.71
C PHE A 45 2.67 -10.68 6.17
N SER A 46 2.59 -9.41 6.55
CA SER A 46 2.72 -8.96 7.94
C SER A 46 1.36 -8.84 8.64
N ASN A 47 0.26 -8.90 7.90
CA ASN A 47 -1.10 -8.65 8.38
C ASN A 47 -1.26 -7.25 8.96
N THR A 48 -0.61 -6.27 8.34
CA THR A 48 -0.57 -4.89 8.80
C THR A 48 -0.91 -3.91 7.69
N VAL A 49 -1.17 -2.67 8.09
CA VAL A 49 -1.21 -1.51 7.20
C VAL A 49 -0.20 -0.50 7.71
N SER A 50 0.73 -0.10 6.87
CA SER A 50 1.67 0.98 7.17
C SER A 50 1.04 2.34 6.86
N VAL A 51 1.26 3.31 7.74
CA VAL A 51 0.81 4.71 7.61
C VAL A 51 2.01 5.60 7.42
N ILE A 52 2.04 6.35 6.34
CA ILE A 52 3.21 7.10 5.88
C ILE A 52 2.83 8.57 5.68
N ASP A 53 3.73 9.47 6.09
CA ASP A 53 3.73 10.87 5.65
C ASP A 53 4.37 10.92 4.25
N PRO A 54 3.63 11.30 3.21
CA PRO A 54 4.15 11.27 1.83
C PRO A 54 5.12 12.41 1.51
N ILE A 55 5.14 13.51 2.29
CA ILE A 55 6.10 14.60 2.07
C ILE A 55 7.51 14.15 2.47
N ASP A 56 7.64 13.62 3.68
CA ASP A 56 8.94 13.26 4.25
C ASP A 56 9.30 11.79 3.98
N ASN A 57 8.41 11.02 3.34
CA ASN A 57 8.52 9.56 3.20
C ASN A 57 8.75 8.87 4.55
N LYS A 58 8.10 9.37 5.58
CA LYS A 58 8.29 8.91 6.96
C LYS A 58 7.20 7.93 7.37
N LEU A 59 7.60 6.78 7.86
CA LEU A 59 6.68 5.84 8.51
C LEU A 59 6.17 6.48 9.82
N LEU A 60 4.86 6.70 9.91
CA LEU A 60 4.20 7.26 11.09
C LEU A 60 3.74 6.18 12.06
N GLY A 61 3.38 5.01 11.54
CA GLY A 61 2.91 3.90 12.34
C GLY A 61 2.53 2.69 11.51
N VAL A 62 2.21 1.60 12.21
CA VAL A 62 1.77 0.35 11.62
C VAL A 62 0.53 -0.12 12.35
N LEU A 63 -0.55 -0.33 11.61
CA LEU A 63 -1.81 -0.87 12.14
C LEU A 63 -1.77 -2.39 12.06
N LYS A 64 -1.90 -3.07 13.17
CA LYS A 64 -2.16 -4.51 13.17
C LYS A 64 -3.64 -4.76 12.93
N LEU A 65 -3.93 -5.62 11.98
CA LEU A 65 -5.30 -5.99 11.64
C LEU A 65 -5.61 -7.38 12.20
N GLY A 66 -6.77 -7.43 12.87
CA GLY A 66 -7.50 -8.65 13.21
C GLY A 66 -6.88 -9.56 14.23
N ASP A 67 -7.78 -10.22 14.97
CA ASP A 67 -7.54 -11.51 15.59
C ASP A 67 -8.19 -12.57 14.72
N PRO A 68 -7.43 -13.32 13.93
CA PRO A 68 -8.01 -14.35 13.09
C PRO A 68 -8.60 -15.45 13.99
N THR A 69 -9.90 -15.57 13.99
CA THR A 69 -10.51 -16.74 14.60
C THR A 69 -10.39 -17.93 13.65
N PRO A 70 -10.07 -19.13 14.13
CA PRO A 70 -9.90 -20.31 13.27
C PRO A 70 -11.10 -20.59 12.36
N ALA A 71 -12.32 -20.22 12.78
CA ALA A 71 -13.54 -20.40 12.02
C ALA A 71 -13.64 -19.55 10.76
N ASN A 72 -12.91 -18.42 10.71
CA ASN A 72 -12.97 -17.45 9.63
C ASN A 72 -11.78 -17.51 8.68
N LEU A 73 -10.76 -18.30 9.02
CA LEU A 73 -9.58 -18.42 8.19
C LEU A 73 -9.84 -19.29 6.96
N SER A 74 -9.37 -18.81 5.83
CA SER A 74 -9.31 -19.64 4.63
C SER A 74 -8.21 -20.69 4.78
N PRO A 75 -8.50 -22.00 4.57
CA PRO A 75 -7.47 -23.04 4.59
C PRO A 75 -6.34 -22.83 3.59
N LEU A 76 -6.62 -22.10 2.51
CA LEU A 76 -5.67 -21.81 1.44
C LEU A 76 -4.49 -20.96 1.92
N TYR A 77 -4.69 -20.12 2.93
CA TYR A 77 -3.70 -19.14 3.35
C TYR A 77 -3.02 -19.46 4.67
N ARG A 78 -3.16 -20.70 5.16
CA ARG A 78 -2.43 -21.22 6.32
C ARG A 78 -2.50 -20.35 7.57
N GLY A 79 -3.65 -19.74 7.84
CA GLY A 79 -3.86 -18.91 9.01
C GLY A 79 -3.38 -17.46 8.90
N GLN A 80 -2.95 -17.02 7.74
CA GLN A 80 -2.63 -15.62 7.51
C GLN A 80 -3.87 -14.79 7.15
N LEU A 81 -3.90 -13.54 7.55
CA LEU A 81 -4.98 -12.61 7.21
C LEU A 81 -4.90 -12.16 5.75
N LEU A 82 -3.70 -11.97 5.24
CA LEU A 82 -3.40 -11.48 3.90
C LEU A 82 -4.14 -10.17 3.61
N VAL A 83 -3.67 -9.10 4.23
CA VAL A 83 -4.16 -7.74 3.98
C VAL A 83 -3.92 -7.37 2.52
N HIS A 84 -4.95 -6.88 1.82
CA HIS A 84 -4.89 -6.65 0.38
C HIS A 84 -5.53 -5.33 -0.04
N GLY A 85 -6.72 -5.37 -0.64
CA GLY A 85 -7.39 -4.20 -1.16
C GLY A 85 -7.85 -3.22 -0.09
N MET A 86 -7.88 -1.95 -0.42
CA MET A 86 -8.31 -0.87 0.46
C MET A 86 -9.14 0.15 -0.30
N GLY A 87 -10.12 0.74 0.38
CA GLY A 87 -10.93 1.82 -0.16
C GLY A 87 -11.32 2.84 0.89
N PHE A 88 -11.30 4.12 0.51
CA PHE A 88 -11.73 5.21 1.38
C PHE A 88 -13.22 5.51 1.22
N SER A 89 -13.85 5.87 2.34
CA SER A 89 -15.15 6.54 2.30
C SER A 89 -15.05 7.88 1.57
N PRO A 90 -16.15 8.39 0.97
CA PRO A 90 -16.14 9.65 0.24
C PRO A 90 -15.67 10.87 1.05
N ASP A 91 -15.86 10.84 2.36
CA ASP A 91 -15.38 11.87 3.29
C ASP A 91 -13.95 11.63 3.81
N HIS A 92 -13.29 10.54 3.34
CA HIS A 92 -11.97 10.09 3.72
C HIS A 92 -11.78 9.79 5.22
N ARG A 93 -12.86 9.66 5.99
CA ARG A 93 -12.79 9.39 7.43
C ARG A 93 -12.71 7.92 7.79
N THR A 94 -13.06 7.07 6.85
CA THR A 94 -13.02 5.62 7.03
C THR A 94 -12.22 4.97 5.92
N LEU A 95 -11.29 4.11 6.29
CA LEU A 95 -10.58 3.23 5.39
C LEU A 95 -11.10 1.81 5.58
N ALA A 96 -11.67 1.21 4.53
CA ALA A 96 -12.01 -0.20 4.50
C ALA A 96 -10.78 -0.99 4.02
N VAL A 97 -10.38 -2.00 4.79
CA VAL A 97 -9.20 -2.84 4.50
C VAL A 97 -9.61 -4.29 4.41
N ILE A 98 -9.35 -4.90 3.27
CA ILE A 98 -9.64 -6.30 3.02
C ILE A 98 -8.57 -7.21 3.62
N SER A 99 -9.01 -8.26 4.28
CA SER A 99 -8.18 -9.38 4.70
C SER A 99 -8.68 -10.66 4.02
N VAL A 100 -8.00 -11.05 2.94
CA VAL A 100 -8.39 -12.16 2.06
C VAL A 100 -8.42 -13.48 2.83
N GLY A 101 -7.40 -13.71 3.64
CA GLY A 101 -7.23 -14.97 4.36
C GLY A 101 -8.21 -15.16 5.52
N SER A 102 -8.70 -14.09 6.12
CA SER A 102 -9.71 -14.14 7.20
C SER A 102 -11.12 -13.84 6.72
N ASN A 103 -11.31 -13.62 5.42
CA ASN A 103 -12.63 -13.30 4.84
C ASN A 103 -13.30 -12.12 5.57
N SER A 104 -12.57 -11.05 5.77
CA SER A 104 -13.06 -9.91 6.55
C SER A 104 -12.70 -8.57 5.94
N VAL A 105 -13.44 -7.56 6.36
CA VAL A 105 -13.19 -6.15 6.09
C VAL A 105 -13.02 -5.45 7.43
N SER A 106 -11.87 -4.80 7.62
CA SER A 106 -11.61 -3.96 8.78
C SER A 106 -11.89 -2.50 8.43
N PHE A 107 -12.67 -1.82 9.26
CA PHE A 107 -12.98 -0.39 9.10
C PHE A 107 -12.12 0.41 10.07
N VAL A 108 -11.23 1.23 9.52
CA VAL A 108 -10.28 2.05 10.25
C VAL A 108 -10.72 3.50 10.23
N ASP A 109 -10.76 4.14 11.39
CA ASP A 109 -10.91 5.58 11.51
C ASP A 109 -9.59 6.26 11.14
N THR A 110 -9.58 7.08 10.09
CA THR A 110 -8.35 7.67 9.56
C THR A 110 -7.80 8.82 10.41
N ALA A 111 -8.63 9.43 11.25
CA ALA A 111 -8.17 10.48 12.15
C ALA A 111 -7.38 9.93 13.35
N THR A 112 -7.77 8.75 13.82
CA THR A 112 -7.17 8.11 15.00
C THR A 112 -6.32 6.89 14.66
N ASN A 113 -6.41 6.37 13.43
CA ASN A 113 -5.80 5.13 12.99
C ASN A 113 -6.19 3.92 13.84
N VAL A 114 -7.44 3.87 14.28
CA VAL A 114 -7.97 2.79 15.11
C VAL A 114 -9.00 1.99 14.31
N VAL A 115 -8.91 0.65 14.39
CA VAL A 115 -9.93 -0.24 13.85
C VAL A 115 -11.21 -0.08 14.67
N LYS A 116 -12.30 0.37 14.05
CA LYS A 116 -13.60 0.59 14.69
C LYS A 116 -14.51 -0.62 14.59
N HIS A 117 -14.40 -1.35 13.51
CA HIS A 117 -15.28 -2.47 13.23
C HIS A 117 -14.60 -3.48 12.31
N VAL A 118 -14.98 -4.74 12.44
CA VAL A 118 -14.59 -5.82 11.52
C VAL A 118 -15.86 -6.55 11.08
N ALA A 119 -16.10 -6.58 9.77
CA ALA A 119 -17.17 -7.37 9.18
C ALA A 119 -16.60 -8.62 8.55
N TYR A 120 -17.22 -9.77 8.80
CA TYR A 120 -16.89 -11.02 8.12
C TYR A 120 -17.80 -11.18 6.90
N VAL A 121 -17.19 -11.56 5.78
CA VAL A 121 -17.84 -11.61 4.47
C VAL A 121 -17.65 -12.97 3.80
N GLY A 122 -18.12 -13.10 2.57
CA GLY A 122 -17.90 -14.29 1.75
C GLY A 122 -16.42 -14.58 1.48
N ARG A 123 -16.16 -15.71 0.82
CA ARG A 123 -14.79 -16.20 0.59
C ARG A 123 -13.99 -15.28 -0.32
N SER A 124 -12.75 -15.07 0.09
CA SER A 124 -11.70 -14.39 -0.68
C SER A 124 -12.13 -13.02 -1.20
N PRO A 125 -12.61 -12.11 -0.34
CA PRO A 125 -12.82 -10.72 -0.73
C PRO A 125 -11.48 -10.14 -1.18
N HIS A 126 -11.51 -9.25 -2.18
CA HIS A 126 -10.25 -8.75 -2.75
C HIS A 126 -10.14 -7.23 -2.68
N GLU A 127 -11.22 -6.55 -2.98
CA GLU A 127 -11.31 -5.09 -2.99
C GLU A 127 -12.52 -4.61 -2.21
N ALA A 128 -12.44 -3.39 -1.69
CA ALA A 128 -13.55 -2.70 -1.03
C ALA A 128 -13.76 -1.32 -1.65
N PHE A 129 -15.00 -1.02 -2.02
CA PHE A 129 -15.38 0.26 -2.56
C PHE A 129 -16.61 0.79 -1.83
N PHE A 130 -16.53 2.02 -1.38
CA PHE A 130 -17.70 2.70 -0.82
C PHE A 130 -18.62 3.20 -1.94
N THR A 131 -19.90 3.16 -1.68
CA THR A 131 -20.89 3.87 -2.51
C THR A 131 -20.60 5.38 -2.47
N PRO A 132 -21.05 6.15 -3.46
CA PRO A 132 -20.90 7.62 -3.45
C PRO A 132 -21.50 8.31 -2.23
N SER A 133 -22.52 7.70 -1.62
CA SER A 133 -23.14 8.19 -0.37
C SER A 133 -22.32 7.85 0.88
N GLY A 134 -21.37 6.91 0.79
CA GLY A 134 -20.63 6.38 1.94
C GLY A 134 -21.44 5.45 2.85
N SER A 135 -22.68 5.12 2.50
CA SER A 135 -23.57 4.31 3.35
C SER A 135 -23.34 2.81 3.24
N GLU A 136 -22.67 2.37 2.19
CA GLU A 136 -22.43 0.96 1.90
C GLU A 136 -21.00 0.73 1.36
N VAL A 137 -20.51 -0.49 1.55
CA VAL A 137 -19.23 -1.01 1.01
C VAL A 137 -19.47 -2.28 0.26
#